data_d77db7795167eecbd494b74c5a5e162f
#
_entry.id   d77db7795167eecbd494b74c5a5e162f
#
_cell.length_a   1.000
_cell.length_b   1.000
_cell.length_c   1.000
_cell.angle_alpha   90.00
_cell.angle_beta   90.00
_cell.angle_gamma   90.00
#
_symmetry.space_group_name_H-M   'P 1'
#
loop_
_entity.id
_entity.type
_entity.pdbx_description
1 polymer ?
#
loop_
_entity_poly.entity_id
_entity_poly.type
_entity_poly.pdbx_seq_one_letter_code
_entity_poly.pdbx_strand_id
1 'polypeptide(L)'
;MGKVIAITNQKGGVGKTTTSVNLSACLADAGKEVLLIDLDPQGNASSGLGIEKDDLELCIHDVLIDGEDIANVIQPTMLKKLFVAPATIQLAGAEVELVGIVSRETILKKAIASIRDEYDFIIIDCPPSLGLLTLNAFTAADSVLIPIQTEFYALEGVSQLVKTITIVQQTSNKDLVIEGVLLTMFDGRTNLSVQVADEVKSFFGTKVYKTIIPRNVRLSEAPSYGEPIIVYDPKSKGAAVYTKLAKEVIRDSKKTK
;
A
#
# COMPACT_ATOMS: atom_id res chain seq x y z
N MET A 1 -16.63 8.53 -6.12
CA MET A 1 -15.48 8.91 -5.28
C MET A 1 -14.61 7.69 -5.06
N GLY A 2 -13.34 7.76 -5.48
CA GLY A 2 -12.38 6.66 -5.38
C GLY A 2 -12.07 6.28 -3.94
N LYS A 3 -11.86 4.99 -3.69
CA LYS A 3 -11.50 4.47 -2.38
C LYS A 3 -9.99 4.54 -2.18
N VAL A 4 -9.54 5.23 -1.11
CA VAL A 4 -8.12 5.39 -0.77
C VAL A 4 -7.73 4.39 0.32
N ILE A 5 -6.75 3.52 0.03
CA ILE A 5 -6.28 2.47 0.93
C ILE A 5 -4.78 2.63 1.17
N ALA A 6 -4.37 2.92 2.40
CA ALA A 6 -2.96 2.90 2.78
C ALA A 6 -2.52 1.47 3.13
N ILE A 7 -1.42 0.99 2.55
CA ILE A 7 -0.83 -0.32 2.86
C ILE A 7 0.39 -0.10 3.75
N THR A 8 0.32 -0.55 4.99
CA THR A 8 1.33 -0.23 5.99
C THR A 8 1.58 -1.35 6.99
N ASN A 9 2.80 -1.41 7.46
CA ASN A 9 3.22 -2.11 8.68
C ASN A 9 4.59 -1.56 9.07
N GLN A 10 4.83 -1.39 10.37
CA GLN A 10 6.08 -0.89 10.91
C GLN A 10 7.25 -1.86 10.67
N LYS A 11 6.97 -3.15 10.58
CA LYS A 11 7.98 -4.18 10.30
C LYS A 11 8.38 -4.14 8.83
N GLY A 12 9.70 -4.12 8.56
CA GLY A 12 10.25 -4.29 7.22
C GLY A 12 10.05 -5.71 6.69
N GLY A 13 9.98 -5.88 5.37
CA GLY A 13 9.96 -7.20 4.74
C GLY A 13 8.66 -8.01 4.87
N VAL A 14 7.57 -7.44 5.40
CA VAL A 14 6.28 -8.15 5.56
C VAL A 14 5.43 -8.21 4.28
N GLY A 15 5.94 -7.68 3.17
CA GLY A 15 5.22 -7.69 1.88
C GLY A 15 4.30 -6.50 1.65
N LYS A 16 4.56 -5.32 2.23
CA LYS A 16 3.84 -4.06 1.95
C LYS A 16 3.87 -3.75 0.46
N THR A 17 5.04 -3.43 -0.06
CA THR A 17 5.26 -3.08 -1.48
C THR A 17 4.80 -4.18 -2.43
N THR A 18 5.11 -5.44 -2.11
CA THR A 18 4.62 -6.59 -2.90
C THR A 18 3.09 -6.59 -2.96
N THR A 19 2.41 -6.26 -1.85
CA THR A 19 0.94 -6.19 -1.81
C THR A 19 0.44 -4.96 -2.56
N SER A 20 1.07 -3.80 -2.40
CA SER A 20 0.70 -2.55 -3.06
C SER A 20 0.74 -2.70 -4.59
N VAL A 21 1.86 -3.20 -5.12
CA VAL A 21 2.05 -3.45 -6.57
C VAL A 21 1.06 -4.48 -7.10
N ASN A 22 1.00 -5.66 -6.47
CA ASN A 22 0.23 -6.77 -7.03
C ASN A 22 -1.29 -6.63 -6.81
N LEU A 23 -1.72 -6.00 -5.70
CA LEU A 23 -3.14 -5.68 -5.52
C LEU A 23 -3.58 -4.63 -6.54
N SER A 24 -2.81 -3.56 -6.73
CA SER A 24 -3.10 -2.50 -7.72
C SER A 24 -3.19 -3.08 -9.14
N ALA A 25 -2.23 -3.92 -9.52
CA ALA A 25 -2.23 -4.59 -10.82
C ALA A 25 -3.45 -5.50 -11.01
N CYS A 26 -3.82 -6.31 -10.00
CA CYS A 26 -4.99 -7.18 -10.08
C CYS A 26 -6.33 -6.41 -10.03
N LEU A 27 -6.39 -5.24 -9.38
CA LEU A 27 -7.55 -4.35 -9.44
C LEU A 27 -7.71 -3.76 -10.85
N ALA A 28 -6.61 -3.33 -11.47
CA ALA A 28 -6.62 -2.81 -12.84
C ALA A 28 -7.01 -3.89 -13.86
N ASP A 29 -6.50 -5.12 -13.72
CA ASP A 29 -6.87 -6.28 -14.52
C ASP A 29 -8.38 -6.62 -14.38
N ALA A 30 -8.94 -6.40 -13.18
CA ALA A 30 -10.38 -6.52 -12.93
C ALA A 30 -11.21 -5.34 -13.48
N GLY A 31 -10.60 -4.46 -14.27
CA GLY A 31 -11.26 -3.36 -14.99
C GLY A 31 -11.42 -2.06 -14.20
N LYS A 32 -10.74 -1.92 -13.05
CA LYS A 32 -10.75 -0.72 -12.20
C LYS A 32 -9.71 0.29 -12.64
N GLU A 33 -10.04 1.60 -12.56
CA GLU A 33 -9.05 2.67 -12.68
C GLU A 33 -8.31 2.79 -11.34
N VAL A 34 -6.99 2.61 -11.35
CA VAL A 34 -6.17 2.50 -10.12
C VAL A 34 -4.97 3.44 -10.19
N LEU A 35 -4.76 4.20 -9.12
CA LEU A 35 -3.54 4.94 -8.87
C LEU A 35 -2.78 4.29 -7.72
N LEU A 36 -1.50 3.97 -7.92
CA LEU A 36 -0.58 3.61 -6.85
C LEU A 36 0.28 4.84 -6.51
N ILE A 37 0.28 5.26 -5.26
CA ILE A 37 1.18 6.31 -4.75
C ILE A 37 2.28 5.62 -3.94
N ASP A 38 3.53 5.76 -4.38
CA ASP A 38 4.70 5.26 -3.67
C ASP A 38 5.16 6.31 -2.67
N LEU A 39 5.06 6.03 -1.37
CA LEU A 39 5.56 6.92 -0.29
C LEU A 39 6.81 6.36 0.41
N ASP A 40 7.39 5.28 -0.09
CA ASP A 40 8.66 4.78 0.43
C ASP A 40 9.83 5.44 -0.33
N PRO A 41 10.78 6.11 0.36
CA PRO A 41 11.96 6.69 -0.27
C PRO A 41 12.82 5.70 -1.06
N GLN A 42 12.67 4.39 -0.82
CA GLN A 42 13.34 3.37 -1.62
C GLN A 42 12.76 3.26 -3.04
N GLY A 43 11.54 3.73 -3.28
CA GLY A 43 10.89 3.71 -4.58
C GLY A 43 10.68 2.29 -5.12
N ASN A 44 10.46 1.32 -4.24
CA ASN A 44 10.35 -0.09 -4.63
C ASN A 44 9.03 -0.39 -5.36
N ALA A 45 7.95 0.32 -5.04
CA ALA A 45 6.69 0.18 -5.76
C ALA A 45 6.79 0.74 -7.18
N SER A 46 7.49 1.87 -7.32
CA SER A 46 7.81 2.49 -8.62
C SER A 46 8.59 1.55 -9.50
N SER A 47 9.73 1.03 -9.01
CA SER A 47 10.55 0.04 -9.76
C SER A 47 9.78 -1.24 -10.07
N GLY A 48 8.94 -1.72 -9.14
CA GLY A 48 8.11 -2.91 -9.33
C GLY A 48 7.00 -2.77 -10.39
N LEU A 49 6.80 -1.56 -10.91
CA LEU A 49 5.91 -1.23 -12.03
C LEU A 49 6.67 -0.78 -13.28
N GLY A 50 8.00 -0.96 -13.31
CA GLY A 50 8.85 -0.66 -14.47
C GLY A 50 9.17 0.81 -14.65
N ILE A 51 9.04 1.63 -13.59
CA ILE A 51 9.42 3.04 -13.66
C ILE A 51 10.93 3.18 -13.47
N GLU A 52 11.60 3.77 -14.45
CA GLU A 52 13.01 4.13 -14.41
C GLU A 52 13.17 5.44 -13.62
N LYS A 53 13.64 5.33 -12.38
CA LYS A 53 13.67 6.47 -11.43
C LYS A 53 14.65 7.57 -11.83
N ASP A 54 15.71 7.22 -12.54
CA ASP A 54 16.74 8.17 -12.99
C ASP A 54 16.23 9.08 -14.12
N ASP A 55 15.17 8.70 -14.83
CA ASP A 55 14.58 9.46 -15.93
C ASP A 55 13.40 10.36 -15.48
N LEU A 56 13.06 10.36 -14.19
CA LEU A 56 11.93 11.14 -13.67
C LEU A 56 12.32 12.60 -13.49
N GLU A 57 11.54 13.51 -14.11
CA GLU A 57 11.62 14.96 -13.85
C GLU A 57 10.93 15.35 -12.54
N LEU A 58 9.81 14.69 -12.22
CA LEU A 58 8.99 14.95 -11.03
C LEU A 58 8.61 13.63 -10.33
N CYS A 59 8.49 13.68 -9.03
CA CYS A 59 8.07 12.55 -8.19
C CYS A 59 7.18 13.01 -7.02
N ILE A 60 6.74 12.11 -6.17
CA ILE A 60 5.85 12.44 -5.05
C ILE A 60 6.50 13.39 -4.02
N HIS A 61 7.83 13.52 -4.00
CA HIS A 61 8.54 14.52 -3.18
C HIS A 61 8.10 15.94 -3.57
N ASP A 62 8.08 16.25 -4.87
CA ASP A 62 7.74 17.58 -5.39
C ASP A 62 6.30 17.97 -5.03
N VAL A 63 5.39 16.99 -5.00
CA VAL A 63 4.00 17.20 -4.52
C VAL A 63 3.97 17.56 -3.04
N LEU A 64 4.75 16.85 -2.21
CA LEU A 64 4.69 17.00 -0.76
C LEU A 64 5.43 18.25 -0.26
N ILE A 65 6.50 18.67 -0.93
CA ILE A 65 7.40 19.73 -0.48
C ILE A 65 7.22 21.01 -1.30
N ASP A 66 7.21 20.91 -2.63
CA ASP A 66 7.17 22.06 -3.52
C ASP A 66 5.75 22.47 -3.91
N GLY A 67 4.75 21.64 -3.55
CA GLY A 67 3.34 21.91 -3.86
C GLY A 67 2.98 21.70 -5.32
N GLU A 68 3.73 20.83 -6.03
CA GLU A 68 3.45 20.45 -7.41
C GLU A 68 2.09 19.75 -7.51
N ASP A 69 1.40 19.95 -8.62
CA ASP A 69 0.13 19.24 -8.87
C ASP A 69 0.43 17.74 -9.07
N ILE A 70 -0.23 16.91 -8.29
CA ILE A 70 -0.05 15.45 -8.37
C ILE A 70 -0.34 14.91 -9.77
N ALA A 71 -1.22 15.56 -10.54
CA ALA A 71 -1.52 15.17 -11.92
C ALA A 71 -0.29 15.23 -12.84
N ASN A 72 0.66 16.13 -12.57
CA ASN A 72 1.91 16.27 -13.34
C ASN A 72 2.94 15.18 -13.00
N VAL A 73 2.78 14.53 -11.86
CA VAL A 73 3.69 13.50 -11.36
C VAL A 73 3.27 12.09 -11.80
N ILE A 74 1.97 11.89 -12.06
CA ILE A 74 1.41 10.58 -12.37
C ILE A 74 1.94 10.05 -13.69
N GLN A 75 2.48 8.82 -13.66
CA GLN A 75 3.00 8.10 -14.81
C GLN A 75 2.10 6.92 -15.18
N PRO A 76 1.91 6.64 -16.48
CA PRO A 76 1.28 5.40 -16.93
C PRO A 76 2.20 4.20 -16.65
N THR A 77 1.60 3.02 -16.48
CA THR A 77 2.33 1.76 -16.36
C THR A 77 2.08 0.86 -17.58
N MET A 78 2.71 -0.32 -17.59
CA MET A 78 2.44 -1.34 -18.61
C MET A 78 1.00 -1.85 -18.62
N LEU A 79 0.24 -1.64 -17.55
CA LEU A 79 -1.18 -2.00 -17.44
C LEU A 79 -2.05 -0.76 -17.70
N LYS A 80 -2.90 -0.84 -18.71
CA LYS A 80 -3.70 0.30 -19.24
C LYS A 80 -4.47 1.10 -18.17
N LYS A 81 -4.90 0.44 -17.09
CA LYS A 81 -5.73 1.05 -16.02
C LYS A 81 -4.99 1.22 -14.70
N LEU A 82 -3.68 1.05 -14.71
CA LEU A 82 -2.83 1.27 -13.57
C LEU A 82 -1.87 2.43 -13.83
N PHE A 83 -1.92 3.40 -12.94
CA PHE A 83 -1.05 4.56 -12.93
C PHE A 83 -0.26 4.59 -11.63
N VAL A 84 0.87 5.29 -11.62
CA VAL A 84 1.71 5.44 -10.44
C VAL A 84 2.18 6.87 -10.26
N ALA A 85 2.10 7.38 -9.03
CA ALA A 85 2.85 8.56 -8.59
C ALA A 85 4.14 8.04 -7.94
N PRO A 86 5.30 8.15 -8.64
CA PRO A 86 6.51 7.46 -8.25
C PRO A 86 7.25 8.18 -7.12
N ALA A 87 8.07 7.42 -6.38
CA ALA A 87 9.04 7.93 -5.42
C ALA A 87 10.48 7.76 -5.91
N THR A 88 11.32 8.70 -5.49
CA THR A 88 12.77 8.62 -5.61
C THR A 88 13.42 8.75 -4.23
N ILE A 89 14.74 8.58 -4.17
CA ILE A 89 15.50 8.74 -2.92
C ILE A 89 15.39 10.15 -2.30
N GLN A 90 15.03 11.16 -3.09
CA GLN A 90 14.79 12.52 -2.62
C GLN A 90 13.73 12.56 -1.52
N LEU A 91 12.73 11.67 -1.58
CA LEU A 91 11.68 11.56 -0.56
C LEU A 91 12.23 11.26 0.85
N ALA A 92 13.47 10.78 0.99
CA ALA A 92 14.10 10.61 2.30
C ALA A 92 14.29 11.94 3.06
N GLY A 93 14.46 13.04 2.34
CA GLY A 93 14.53 14.40 2.92
C GLY A 93 13.19 14.93 3.38
N ALA A 94 12.11 14.48 2.77
CA ALA A 94 10.77 15.02 3.02
C ALA A 94 10.32 14.95 4.49
N GLU A 95 10.71 13.91 5.24
CA GLU A 95 10.36 13.84 6.67
C GLU A 95 10.97 14.97 7.50
N VAL A 96 12.13 15.49 7.12
CA VAL A 96 12.79 16.64 7.76
C VAL A 96 12.16 17.94 7.29
N GLU A 97 11.95 18.09 5.99
CA GLU A 97 11.40 19.29 5.36
C GLU A 97 9.95 19.56 5.79
N LEU A 98 9.13 18.51 5.88
CA LEU A 98 7.76 18.60 6.38
C LEU A 98 7.65 19.14 7.81
N VAL A 99 8.68 19.00 8.66
CA VAL A 99 8.62 19.47 10.05
C VAL A 99 8.29 20.96 10.14
N GLY A 100 8.80 21.77 9.21
CA GLY A 100 8.58 23.22 9.16
C GLY A 100 7.25 23.66 8.55
N ILE A 101 6.47 22.74 7.96
CA ILE A 101 5.25 23.07 7.22
C ILE A 101 4.03 23.02 8.13
N VAL A 102 3.18 24.04 8.04
CA VAL A 102 1.89 24.08 8.78
C VAL A 102 0.91 23.08 8.21
N SER A 103 0.23 22.31 9.06
CA SER A 103 -0.72 21.24 8.66
C SER A 103 -0.07 20.18 7.75
N ARG A 104 1.20 19.91 7.98
CA ARG A 104 2.06 19.01 7.21
C ARG A 104 1.49 17.60 7.02
N GLU A 105 0.67 17.11 7.94
CA GLU A 105 0.00 15.81 7.88
C GLU A 105 -1.17 15.75 6.90
N THR A 106 -1.61 16.90 6.34
CA THR A 106 -2.76 16.99 5.43
C THR A 106 -2.39 17.23 3.98
N ILE A 107 -1.10 17.34 3.66
CA ILE A 107 -0.63 17.75 2.33
C ILE A 107 -1.07 16.74 1.28
N LEU A 108 -0.80 15.44 1.50
CA LEU A 108 -1.20 14.40 0.56
C LEU A 108 -2.73 14.34 0.38
N LYS A 109 -3.50 14.52 1.47
CA LYS A 109 -4.96 14.57 1.40
C LYS A 109 -5.46 15.68 0.47
N LYS A 110 -4.83 16.86 0.54
CA LYS A 110 -5.15 18.00 -0.34
C LYS A 110 -4.74 17.70 -1.77
N ALA A 111 -3.55 17.13 -1.98
CA ALA A 111 -3.04 16.83 -3.31
C ALA A 111 -3.91 15.82 -4.06
N ILE A 112 -4.41 14.77 -3.41
CA ILE A 112 -5.25 13.77 -4.08
C ILE A 112 -6.71 14.21 -4.25
N ALA A 113 -7.15 15.29 -3.61
CA ALA A 113 -8.55 15.71 -3.64
C ALA A 113 -9.05 16.05 -5.06
N SER A 114 -8.19 16.64 -5.91
CA SER A 114 -8.50 17.03 -7.29
C SER A 114 -8.69 15.85 -8.22
N ILE A 115 -7.95 14.76 -8.01
CA ILE A 115 -7.90 13.60 -8.92
C ILE A 115 -8.69 12.39 -8.41
N ARG A 116 -9.18 12.45 -7.17
CA ARG A 116 -9.76 11.28 -6.48
C ARG A 116 -10.93 10.64 -7.22
N ASP A 117 -11.73 11.42 -7.92
CA ASP A 117 -12.91 10.94 -8.64
C ASP A 117 -12.57 10.28 -9.99
N GLU A 118 -11.33 10.42 -10.47
CA GLU A 118 -10.84 9.81 -11.70
C GLU A 118 -10.50 8.31 -11.51
N TYR A 119 -10.30 7.89 -10.25
CA TYR A 119 -9.89 6.52 -9.92
C TYR A 119 -10.98 5.79 -9.13
N ASP A 120 -11.11 4.47 -9.36
CA ASP A 120 -11.90 3.59 -8.50
C ASP A 120 -11.18 3.33 -7.16
N PHE A 121 -9.84 3.16 -7.23
CA PHE A 121 -8.97 2.91 -6.09
C PHE A 121 -7.70 3.75 -6.17
N ILE A 122 -7.30 4.31 -5.02
CA ILE A 122 -5.98 4.90 -4.80
C ILE A 122 -5.31 4.06 -3.72
N ILE A 123 -4.21 3.41 -4.05
CA ILE A 123 -3.42 2.60 -3.13
C ILE A 123 -2.18 3.42 -2.74
N ILE A 124 -1.87 3.48 -1.46
CA ILE A 124 -0.69 4.20 -0.96
C ILE A 124 0.27 3.17 -0.34
N ASP A 125 1.46 3.00 -0.94
CA ASP A 125 2.53 2.17 -0.37
C ASP A 125 3.30 2.98 0.67
N CYS A 126 3.27 2.56 1.94
CA CYS A 126 3.87 3.30 3.04
C CYS A 126 5.27 2.75 3.40
N PRO A 127 6.21 3.62 3.84
CA PRO A 127 7.50 3.19 4.36
C PRO A 127 7.34 2.35 5.64
N PRO A 128 8.40 1.64 6.08
CA PRO A 128 8.39 0.85 7.32
C PRO A 128 8.59 1.72 8.58
N SER A 129 8.07 2.94 8.57
CA SER A 129 8.13 3.90 9.68
C SER A 129 6.74 4.44 10.00
N LEU A 130 6.54 4.96 11.19
CA LEU A 130 5.32 5.70 11.56
C LEU A 130 5.60 7.21 11.61
N GLY A 131 6.43 7.70 10.67
CA GLY A 131 6.81 9.10 10.52
C GLY A 131 5.78 9.95 9.78
N LEU A 132 6.17 11.15 9.36
CA LEU A 132 5.28 12.13 8.72
C LEU A 132 4.73 11.65 7.38
N LEU A 133 5.47 10.85 6.62
CA LEU A 133 4.98 10.24 5.37
C LEU A 133 3.80 9.30 5.65
N THR A 134 3.93 8.42 6.66
CA THR A 134 2.84 7.50 7.05
C THR A 134 1.65 8.27 7.64
N LEU A 135 1.86 9.36 8.39
CA LEU A 135 0.78 10.20 8.88
C LEU A 135 0.03 10.91 7.74
N ASN A 136 0.73 11.34 6.67
CA ASN A 136 0.11 11.85 5.46
C ASN A 136 -0.75 10.78 4.78
N ALA A 137 -0.24 9.55 4.64
CA ALA A 137 -1.00 8.44 4.09
C ALA A 137 -2.28 8.17 4.89
N PHE A 138 -2.21 8.11 6.24
CA PHE A 138 -3.37 7.85 7.08
C PHE A 138 -4.38 9.00 7.09
N THR A 139 -3.90 10.23 7.00
CA THR A 139 -4.77 11.41 6.93
C THR A 139 -5.52 11.47 5.60
N ALA A 140 -4.91 10.98 4.52
CA ALA A 140 -5.48 10.94 3.18
C ALA A 140 -6.38 9.71 2.93
N ALA A 141 -6.12 8.59 3.62
CA ALA A 141 -6.78 7.32 3.36
C ALA A 141 -8.19 7.22 3.97
N ASP A 142 -9.06 6.43 3.34
CA ASP A 142 -10.31 5.97 3.93
C ASP A 142 -10.06 4.79 4.88
N SER A 143 -9.06 3.98 4.55
CA SER A 143 -8.78 2.76 5.31
C SER A 143 -7.33 2.31 5.20
N VAL A 144 -6.93 1.44 6.14
CA VAL A 144 -5.59 0.88 6.25
C VAL A 144 -5.62 -0.63 6.07
N LEU A 145 -4.89 -1.16 5.09
CA LEU A 145 -4.64 -2.58 4.92
C LEU A 145 -3.30 -2.92 5.57
N ILE A 146 -3.26 -3.94 6.42
CA ILE A 146 -2.10 -4.31 7.24
C ILE A 146 -1.59 -5.68 6.81
N PRO A 147 -0.53 -5.78 5.98
CA PRO A 147 0.14 -7.04 5.71
C PRO A 147 0.90 -7.51 6.96
N ILE A 148 0.71 -8.76 7.36
CA ILE A 148 1.38 -9.39 8.51
C ILE A 148 2.02 -10.70 8.03
N GLN A 149 3.34 -10.77 8.15
CA GLN A 149 4.09 -11.99 7.91
C GLN A 149 3.89 -12.98 9.05
N THR A 150 3.61 -14.25 8.73
CA THR A 150 3.34 -15.31 9.72
C THR A 150 4.62 -15.86 10.35
N GLU A 151 5.34 -15.00 11.11
CA GLU A 151 6.58 -15.28 11.84
C GLU A 151 6.47 -14.85 13.30
N PHE A 152 7.38 -15.30 14.15
CA PHE A 152 7.32 -15.21 15.62
C PHE A 152 7.01 -13.81 16.17
N TYR A 153 7.56 -12.75 15.60
CA TYR A 153 7.29 -11.36 16.05
C TYR A 153 6.18 -10.67 15.25
N ALA A 154 5.19 -11.41 14.75
CA ALA A 154 4.17 -10.88 13.86
C ALA A 154 3.32 -9.74 14.47
N LEU A 155 3.00 -9.83 15.76
CA LEU A 155 2.16 -8.87 16.47
C LEU A 155 2.95 -7.78 17.23
N GLU A 156 4.28 -7.88 17.32
CA GLU A 156 5.08 -6.97 18.14
C GLU A 156 4.93 -5.50 17.75
N GLY A 157 5.03 -5.16 16.47
CA GLY A 157 4.85 -3.80 15.99
C GLY A 157 3.40 -3.36 15.76
N VAL A 158 2.45 -4.31 15.77
CA VAL A 158 1.06 -4.05 15.40
C VAL A 158 0.35 -3.17 16.43
N SER A 159 0.64 -3.35 17.71
CA SER A 159 0.07 -2.54 18.79
C SER A 159 0.42 -1.06 18.63
N GLN A 160 1.65 -0.74 18.23
CA GLN A 160 2.06 0.64 17.97
C GLN A 160 1.38 1.22 16.72
N LEU A 161 1.24 0.42 15.67
CA LEU A 161 0.51 0.80 14.46
C LEU A 161 -0.96 1.13 14.80
N VAL A 162 -1.64 0.28 15.57
CA VAL A 162 -3.05 0.50 15.99
C VAL A 162 -3.17 1.78 16.82
N LYS A 163 -2.22 2.05 17.74
CA LYS A 163 -2.16 3.32 18.49
C LYS A 163 -2.03 4.52 17.56
N THR A 164 -1.15 4.46 16.54
CA THR A 164 -0.98 5.54 15.58
C THR A 164 -2.26 5.77 14.76
N ILE A 165 -2.94 4.71 14.32
CA ILE A 165 -4.26 4.82 13.67
C ILE A 165 -5.26 5.53 14.59
N THR A 166 -5.32 5.16 15.87
CA THR A 166 -6.20 5.79 16.86
C THR A 166 -5.89 7.27 17.04
N ILE A 167 -4.62 7.66 17.09
CA ILE A 167 -4.21 9.08 17.16
C ILE A 167 -4.71 9.84 15.93
N VAL A 168 -4.52 9.30 14.73
CA VAL A 168 -5.00 9.93 13.49
C VAL A 168 -6.52 10.06 13.47
N GLN A 169 -7.25 9.05 13.95
CA GLN A 169 -8.72 9.12 14.11
C GLN A 169 -9.16 10.24 15.05
N GLN A 170 -8.38 10.53 16.08
CA GLN A 170 -8.69 11.59 17.05
C GLN A 170 -8.29 12.99 16.58
N THR A 171 -7.38 13.10 15.62
CA THR A 171 -6.77 14.39 15.23
C THR A 171 -7.11 14.83 13.81
N SER A 172 -6.72 14.06 12.80
CA SER A 172 -6.71 14.51 11.40
C SER A 172 -7.65 13.74 10.46
N ASN A 173 -8.09 12.52 10.84
CA ASN A 173 -8.98 11.70 10.01
C ASN A 173 -9.86 10.77 10.86
N LYS A 174 -10.98 11.30 11.37
CA LYS A 174 -11.93 10.57 12.24
C LYS A 174 -12.58 9.35 11.58
N ASP A 175 -12.65 9.34 10.26
CA ASP A 175 -13.34 8.31 9.48
C ASP A 175 -12.39 7.17 9.04
N LEU A 176 -11.10 7.27 9.36
CA LEU A 176 -10.11 6.22 9.06
C LEU A 176 -10.49 4.90 9.73
N VAL A 177 -10.51 3.82 8.97
CA VAL A 177 -10.80 2.49 9.49
C VAL A 177 -9.71 1.48 9.11
N ILE A 178 -9.62 0.36 9.83
CA ILE A 178 -8.83 -0.78 9.37
C ILE A 178 -9.63 -1.48 8.27
N GLU A 179 -9.11 -1.47 7.05
CA GLU A 179 -9.66 -2.17 5.88
C GLU A 179 -9.65 -3.67 6.12
N GLY A 180 -8.49 -4.17 6.47
CA GLY A 180 -8.28 -5.56 6.77
C GLY A 180 -6.82 -5.89 7.05
N VAL A 181 -6.63 -7.10 7.56
CA VAL A 181 -5.32 -7.68 7.86
C VAL A 181 -5.05 -8.81 6.87
N LEU A 182 -3.93 -8.73 6.16
CA LEU A 182 -3.52 -9.70 5.16
C LEU A 182 -2.37 -10.54 5.69
N LEU A 183 -2.61 -11.84 5.87
CA LEU A 183 -1.54 -12.77 6.20
C LEU A 183 -0.66 -13.01 4.98
N THR A 184 0.66 -12.82 5.14
CA THR A 184 1.65 -12.94 4.07
C THR A 184 2.71 -13.98 4.39
N MET A 185 3.37 -14.48 3.35
CA MET A 185 4.47 -15.46 3.45
C MET A 185 4.09 -16.70 4.27
N PHE A 186 2.82 -17.06 4.26
CA PHE A 186 2.30 -18.19 5.00
C PHE A 186 2.88 -19.51 4.47
N ASP A 187 3.36 -20.35 5.40
CA ASP A 187 3.78 -21.72 5.12
C ASP A 187 3.02 -22.70 6.03
N GLY A 188 1.96 -23.30 5.50
CA GLY A 188 1.11 -24.24 6.25
C GLY A 188 1.82 -25.54 6.69
N ARG A 189 3.07 -25.77 6.27
CA ARG A 189 3.89 -26.92 6.71
C ARG A 189 4.54 -26.68 8.06
N THR A 190 4.60 -25.43 8.53
CA THR A 190 5.22 -25.06 9.77
C THR A 190 4.18 -24.76 10.85
N ASN A 191 4.32 -25.37 12.03
CA ASN A 191 3.43 -25.11 13.16
C ASN A 191 3.44 -23.64 13.58
N LEU A 192 4.61 -22.98 13.51
CA LEU A 192 4.75 -21.57 13.84
C LEU A 192 3.84 -20.70 12.96
N SER A 193 3.86 -20.90 11.65
CA SER A 193 3.05 -20.10 10.72
C SER A 193 1.54 -20.26 10.98
N VAL A 194 1.11 -21.48 11.34
CA VAL A 194 -0.29 -21.78 11.69
C VAL A 194 -0.65 -21.08 13.02
N GLN A 195 0.17 -21.23 14.06
CA GLN A 195 -0.07 -20.58 15.37
C GLN A 195 -0.17 -19.06 15.25
N VAL A 196 0.78 -18.43 14.56
CA VAL A 196 0.75 -16.98 14.31
C VAL A 196 -0.51 -16.55 13.54
N ALA A 197 -0.91 -17.31 12.52
CA ALA A 197 -2.13 -17.02 11.78
C ALA A 197 -3.38 -17.08 12.69
N ASP A 198 -3.43 -18.01 13.62
CA ASP A 198 -4.55 -18.14 14.56
C ASP A 198 -4.51 -17.04 15.64
N GLU A 199 -3.34 -16.62 16.11
CA GLU A 199 -3.19 -15.46 17.00
C GLU A 199 -3.67 -14.17 16.32
N VAL A 200 -3.26 -13.92 15.07
CA VAL A 200 -3.70 -12.75 14.29
C VAL A 200 -5.22 -12.78 14.09
N LYS A 201 -5.80 -13.94 13.77
CA LYS A 201 -7.26 -14.08 13.65
C LYS A 201 -7.98 -13.85 14.97
N SER A 202 -7.42 -14.32 16.09
CA SER A 202 -7.96 -14.07 17.42
C SER A 202 -7.96 -12.59 17.78
N PHE A 203 -6.90 -11.86 17.41
CA PHE A 203 -6.75 -10.44 17.72
C PHE A 203 -7.64 -9.54 16.84
N PHE A 204 -7.66 -9.78 15.52
CA PHE A 204 -8.35 -8.93 14.55
C PHE A 204 -9.73 -9.44 14.14
N GLY A 205 -10.11 -10.67 14.48
CA GLY A 205 -11.40 -11.26 14.19
C GLY A 205 -11.77 -11.24 12.72
N THR A 206 -12.91 -10.66 12.42
CA THR A 206 -13.48 -10.56 11.06
C THR A 206 -12.72 -9.63 10.12
N LYS A 207 -11.76 -8.85 10.64
CA LYS A 207 -10.91 -7.98 9.82
C LYS A 207 -9.80 -8.73 9.08
N VAL A 208 -9.53 -10.00 9.43
CA VAL A 208 -8.54 -10.80 8.70
C VAL A 208 -9.14 -11.27 7.38
N TYR A 209 -8.45 -10.95 6.27
CA TYR A 209 -8.86 -11.42 4.93
C TYR A 209 -8.91 -12.94 4.87
N LYS A 210 -9.87 -13.48 4.13
CA LYS A 210 -9.94 -14.92 3.84
C LYS A 210 -8.82 -15.38 2.92
N THR A 211 -8.35 -14.46 2.09
CA THR A 211 -7.20 -14.67 1.22
C THR A 211 -5.91 -14.59 2.03
N ILE A 212 -5.04 -15.57 1.90
CA ILE A 212 -3.73 -15.66 2.56
C ILE A 212 -2.67 -15.75 1.46
N ILE A 213 -1.64 -14.90 1.52
CA ILE A 213 -0.53 -14.92 0.56
C ILE A 213 0.52 -15.93 1.02
N PRO A 214 0.74 -17.02 0.27
CA PRO A 214 1.76 -17.99 0.63
C PRO A 214 3.17 -17.46 0.30
N ARG A 215 4.18 -18.05 0.93
CA ARG A 215 5.56 -17.85 0.48
C ARG A 215 5.70 -18.33 -0.97
N ASN A 216 6.20 -17.46 -1.84
CA ASN A 216 6.28 -17.72 -3.27
C ASN A 216 7.49 -16.98 -3.89
N VAL A 217 8.42 -17.72 -4.47
CA VAL A 217 9.66 -17.19 -5.06
C VAL A 217 9.35 -16.26 -6.23
N ARG A 218 8.34 -16.55 -7.05
CA ARG A 218 7.95 -15.72 -8.19
C ARG A 218 7.56 -14.30 -7.79
N LEU A 219 6.94 -14.12 -6.60
CA LEU A 219 6.63 -12.80 -6.05
C LEU A 219 7.88 -12.01 -5.66
N SER A 220 8.98 -12.69 -5.37
CA SER A 220 10.27 -12.06 -5.05
C SER A 220 11.10 -11.77 -6.30
N GLU A 221 10.91 -12.53 -7.37
CA GLU A 221 11.60 -12.36 -8.65
C GLU A 221 10.99 -11.24 -9.50
N ALA A 222 9.67 -11.17 -9.57
CA ALA A 222 8.93 -10.24 -10.43
C ALA A 222 9.40 -8.77 -10.33
N PRO A 223 9.68 -8.20 -9.13
CA PRO A 223 10.17 -6.83 -9.03
C PRO A 223 11.51 -6.56 -9.72
N SER A 224 12.40 -7.58 -9.86
CA SER A 224 13.66 -7.43 -10.57
C SER A 224 13.52 -7.28 -12.10
N TYR A 225 12.31 -7.56 -12.60
CA TYR A 225 11.93 -7.35 -13.99
C TYR A 225 11.04 -6.11 -14.18
N GLY A 226 10.75 -5.38 -13.08
CA GLY A 226 9.83 -4.24 -13.13
C GLY A 226 8.38 -4.63 -13.44
N GLU A 227 7.98 -5.87 -13.16
CA GLU A 227 6.69 -6.41 -13.54
C GLU A 227 5.88 -6.88 -12.32
N PRO A 228 4.58 -6.55 -12.24
CA PRO A 228 3.70 -7.19 -11.28
C PRO A 228 3.49 -8.68 -11.63
N ILE A 229 3.18 -9.49 -10.61
CA ILE A 229 3.11 -10.96 -10.76
C ILE A 229 2.17 -11.45 -11.87
N ILE A 230 1.07 -10.73 -12.13
CA ILE A 230 0.11 -11.10 -13.18
C ILE A 230 0.65 -10.90 -14.59
N VAL A 231 1.71 -10.09 -14.76
CA VAL A 231 2.44 -9.90 -16.02
C VAL A 231 3.61 -10.89 -16.07
N TYR A 232 4.43 -10.93 -15.00
CA TYR A 232 5.63 -11.76 -14.91
C TYR A 232 5.35 -13.26 -15.02
N ASP A 233 4.38 -13.75 -14.24
CA ASP A 233 3.96 -15.18 -14.27
C ASP A 233 2.45 -15.30 -13.98
N PRO A 234 1.60 -15.10 -15.01
CA PRO A 234 0.15 -15.12 -14.88
C PRO A 234 -0.42 -16.45 -14.35
N LYS A 235 0.32 -17.55 -14.52
CA LYS A 235 -0.10 -18.89 -14.10
C LYS A 235 0.39 -19.26 -12.69
N SER A 236 1.19 -18.39 -12.07
CA SER A 236 1.74 -18.63 -10.74
C SER A 236 0.65 -18.65 -9.66
N LYS A 237 0.97 -19.34 -8.56
CA LYS A 237 0.13 -19.30 -7.36
C LYS A 237 0.03 -17.87 -6.80
N GLY A 238 1.08 -17.06 -6.95
CA GLY A 238 1.10 -15.67 -6.56
C GLY A 238 0.05 -14.84 -7.30
N ALA A 239 0.00 -14.94 -8.64
CA ALA A 239 -0.99 -14.26 -9.46
C ALA A 239 -2.43 -14.66 -9.08
N ALA A 240 -2.69 -15.95 -8.95
CA ALA A 240 -4.01 -16.47 -8.58
C ALA A 240 -4.49 -15.92 -7.21
N VAL A 241 -3.59 -15.82 -6.23
CA VAL A 241 -3.94 -15.38 -4.87
C VAL A 241 -4.17 -13.88 -4.82
N TYR A 242 -3.35 -13.05 -5.50
CA TYR A 242 -3.58 -11.60 -5.57
C TYR A 242 -4.85 -11.25 -6.37
N THR A 243 -5.15 -12.01 -7.44
CA THR A 243 -6.45 -11.90 -8.15
C THR A 243 -7.63 -12.19 -7.21
N LYS A 244 -7.50 -13.19 -6.32
CA LYS A 244 -8.52 -13.49 -5.31
C LYS A 244 -8.65 -12.36 -4.28
N LEU A 245 -7.52 -11.79 -3.82
CA LEU A 245 -7.52 -10.65 -2.91
C LEU A 245 -8.20 -9.43 -3.54
N ALA A 246 -7.89 -9.10 -4.79
CA ALA A 246 -8.53 -7.99 -5.49
C ALA A 246 -10.06 -8.15 -5.56
N LYS A 247 -10.55 -9.36 -5.86
CA LYS A 247 -12.00 -9.66 -5.84
C LYS A 247 -12.60 -9.48 -4.44
N GLU A 248 -11.88 -9.85 -3.39
CA GLU A 248 -12.30 -9.67 -1.99
C GLU A 248 -12.39 -8.18 -1.65
N VAL A 249 -11.38 -7.37 -1.99
CA VAL A 249 -11.36 -5.92 -1.79
C VAL A 249 -12.50 -5.23 -2.57
N ILE A 250 -12.72 -5.57 -3.84
CA ILE A 250 -13.82 -5.02 -4.66
C ILE A 250 -15.19 -5.34 -4.04
N ARG A 251 -15.38 -6.57 -3.56
CA ARG A 251 -16.64 -6.98 -2.95
C ARG A 251 -16.91 -6.19 -1.66
N ASP A 252 -15.88 -6.03 -0.83
CA ASP A 252 -16.04 -5.40 0.48
C ASP A 252 -16.17 -3.87 0.36
N SER A 253 -15.55 -3.24 -0.65
CA SER A 253 -15.75 -1.82 -0.96
C SER A 253 -17.20 -1.46 -1.36
N LYS A 254 -17.97 -2.41 -1.90
CA LYS A 254 -19.38 -2.21 -2.24
C LYS A 254 -20.32 -2.25 -1.03
N LYS A 255 -19.89 -2.80 0.10
CA LYS A 255 -20.70 -2.89 1.32
C LYS A 255 -20.62 -1.63 2.19
N THR A 256 -19.60 -0.81 1.94
CA THR A 256 -19.30 0.39 2.71
C THR A 256 -19.94 1.66 2.09
N LYS A 257 -20.54 1.52 0.91
CA LYS A 257 -21.42 2.52 0.27
C LYS A 257 -22.87 2.27 0.63
#